data_d7a0821cd82401a8793792b07d6e7147
#
_entry.id   d7a0821cd82401a8793792b07d6e7147
#
_cell.length_a   1.000
_cell.length_b   1.000
_cell.length_c   1.000
_cell.angle_alpha   90.00
_cell.angle_beta   90.00
_cell.angle_gamma   90.00
#
_symmetry.space_group_name_H-M   'P 1'
#
loop_
_entity.id
_entity.type
_entity.pdbx_description
1 polymer ?
#
loop_
_entity_poly.entity_id
_entity_poly.type
_entity_poly.pdbx_seq_one_letter_code
_entity_poly.pdbx_strand_id
1 'polypeptide(L)'
;MNTLKKYLLLSIFSSVLLIIHSCEKPVLTDDITNSGETIDGNLTVSVYQLEQTPFSALTRTAASEACTRLSFAIYNEAGARIKQTDQTSDMANFGHASFLLPEGTYQVVVLAHSSNGNPTMTNPAKIPFTNAKGYTDTFLYSEEIAVTDEKQELKVSLDRIVALCRFVVTDDIPAEVKKMQFKYTGGSGAFNAYTGFGCVKSTQTVTYSVSADKKQFDLYTFLHDTEGTIHLTVTALDDASNVVNQKEFDVPMAQNQISWFSGPFFDSNTNQNGIDIDINTTWDGEIHLTF
;
A
#
# COMPACT_ATOMS: atom_id res chain seq x y z
N MET A 1 -29.37 65.20 -21.26
CA MET A 1 -28.19 64.33 -21.36
C MET A 1 -28.01 63.41 -20.12
N ASN A 2 -28.99 63.35 -19.20
CA ASN A 2 -28.83 62.56 -17.96
C ASN A 2 -29.73 61.30 -17.83
N THR A 3 -30.76 61.20 -18.67
CA THR A 3 -31.67 60.02 -18.59
C THR A 3 -31.14 58.82 -19.35
N LEU A 4 -30.45 59.03 -20.45
CA LEU A 4 -29.86 57.88 -21.26
C LEU A 4 -28.74 57.15 -20.53
N LYS A 5 -27.93 57.85 -19.72
CA LYS A 5 -26.87 57.25 -18.89
C LYS A 5 -27.43 56.40 -17.74
N LYS A 6 -28.60 56.73 -17.24
CA LYS A 6 -29.24 55.98 -16.14
C LYS A 6 -29.78 54.63 -16.62
N TYR A 7 -30.32 54.57 -17.82
CA TYR A 7 -30.82 53.29 -18.40
C TYR A 7 -29.68 52.39 -18.89
N LEU A 8 -28.56 52.98 -19.37
CA LEU A 8 -27.39 52.21 -19.75
C LEU A 8 -26.70 51.56 -18.54
N LEU A 9 -26.63 52.26 -17.41
CA LEU A 9 -26.08 51.69 -16.15
C LEU A 9 -27.01 50.63 -15.53
N LEU A 10 -28.32 50.76 -15.68
CA LEU A 10 -29.29 49.78 -15.18
C LEU A 10 -29.26 48.48 -16.03
N SER A 11 -29.04 48.59 -17.35
CA SER A 11 -28.95 47.43 -18.24
C SER A 11 -27.65 46.64 -18.06
N ILE A 12 -26.53 47.31 -17.72
CA ILE A 12 -25.25 46.66 -17.43
C ILE A 12 -25.30 45.97 -16.07
N PHE A 13 -26.06 46.51 -15.08
CA PHE A 13 -26.19 45.86 -13.80
C PHE A 13 -27.13 44.64 -13.84
N SER A 14 -28.11 44.62 -14.76
CA SER A 14 -29.00 43.47 -14.96
C SER A 14 -28.34 42.31 -15.71
N SER A 15 -27.37 42.59 -16.59
CA SER A 15 -26.65 41.53 -17.33
C SER A 15 -25.48 40.91 -16.55
N VAL A 16 -24.98 41.57 -15.49
CA VAL A 16 -23.95 41.03 -14.61
C VAL A 16 -24.54 40.09 -13.55
N LEU A 17 -25.85 40.18 -13.26
CA LEU A 17 -26.50 39.32 -12.25
C LEU A 17 -26.92 37.93 -12.78
N LEU A 18 -26.71 37.65 -14.07
CA LEU A 18 -27.09 36.38 -14.70
C LEU A 18 -25.90 35.40 -14.96
N ILE A 19 -24.68 35.75 -14.50
CA ILE A 19 -23.49 34.92 -14.73
C ILE A 19 -23.01 34.19 -13.45
N ILE A 20 -23.75 34.30 -12.35
CA ILE A 20 -23.48 33.48 -11.15
C ILE A 20 -24.52 32.36 -11.04
N HIS A 21 -24.70 31.61 -12.12
CA HIS A 21 -25.33 30.32 -12.01
C HIS A 21 -24.28 29.24 -12.25
N SER A 22 -23.93 28.64 -11.14
CA SER A 22 -23.69 27.25 -10.99
C SER A 22 -22.46 26.68 -11.66
N CYS A 23 -21.32 26.77 -10.98
CA CYS A 23 -20.55 25.55 -10.76
C CYS A 23 -21.05 24.93 -9.44
N GLU A 24 -22.20 24.34 -9.44
CA GLU A 24 -22.45 23.24 -8.52
C GLU A 24 -21.53 22.10 -8.99
N LYS A 25 -20.38 21.96 -8.30
CA LYS A 25 -19.73 20.65 -8.22
C LYS A 25 -20.84 19.70 -7.76
N PRO A 26 -21.04 18.55 -8.43
CA PRO A 26 -21.85 17.52 -7.82
C PRO A 26 -21.17 17.23 -6.48
N VAL A 27 -21.80 17.65 -5.40
CA VAL A 27 -21.52 17.12 -4.08
C VAL A 27 -21.93 15.66 -4.20
N LEU A 28 -20.95 14.78 -4.44
CA LEU A 28 -21.09 13.39 -4.04
C LEU A 28 -21.30 13.52 -2.52
N THR A 29 -22.54 13.49 -2.09
CA THR A 29 -22.88 13.23 -0.70
C THR A 29 -22.33 11.85 -0.42
N ASP A 30 -21.11 11.81 0.12
CA ASP A 30 -20.70 10.70 0.95
C ASP A 30 -21.69 10.70 2.11
N ASP A 31 -22.79 10.00 1.96
CA ASP A 31 -23.63 9.58 3.07
C ASP A 31 -22.83 8.59 3.91
N ILE A 32 -21.86 9.14 4.64
CA ILE A 32 -21.32 8.47 5.82
C ILE A 32 -22.37 8.64 6.92
N THR A 33 -23.48 7.95 6.80
CA THR A 33 -24.30 7.64 7.95
C THR A 33 -23.62 6.52 8.69
N ASN A 34 -22.88 6.93 9.71
CA ASN A 34 -22.32 6.06 10.75
C ASN A 34 -23.46 5.59 11.67
N SER A 35 -24.45 4.94 11.11
CA SER A 35 -25.51 4.21 11.79
C SER A 35 -25.38 2.76 11.31
N GLY A 36 -25.37 1.82 12.25
CA GLY A 36 -25.25 0.39 12.00
C GLY A 36 -26.41 -0.22 11.21
N GLU A 37 -26.89 0.47 10.18
CA GLU A 37 -27.80 -0.05 9.18
C GLU A 37 -26.99 -0.81 8.15
N THR A 38 -27.25 -2.11 8.05
CA THR A 38 -26.83 -2.94 6.92
C THR A 38 -27.40 -2.31 5.65
N ILE A 39 -26.55 -1.66 4.84
CA ILE A 39 -26.94 -1.24 3.50
C ILE A 39 -27.34 -2.53 2.76
N ASP A 40 -28.61 -2.64 2.43
CA ASP A 40 -29.15 -3.79 1.72
C ASP A 40 -28.72 -3.70 0.24
N GLY A 41 -27.44 -3.97 -0.01
CA GLY A 41 -26.84 -3.95 -1.34
C GLY A 41 -27.14 -5.24 -2.10
N ASN A 42 -27.06 -5.19 -3.44
CA ASN A 42 -27.13 -6.39 -4.28
C ASN A 42 -25.78 -7.12 -4.41
N LEU A 43 -24.65 -6.50 -4.03
CA LEU A 43 -23.35 -7.15 -3.96
C LEU A 43 -22.79 -7.05 -2.55
N THR A 44 -22.51 -8.19 -1.91
CA THR A 44 -21.74 -8.27 -0.66
C THR A 44 -20.39 -8.92 -0.93
N VAL A 45 -19.30 -8.25 -0.60
CA VAL A 45 -17.93 -8.76 -0.70
C VAL A 45 -17.44 -9.14 0.68
N SER A 46 -17.02 -10.39 0.85
CA SER A 46 -16.57 -10.97 2.12
C SER A 46 -15.14 -11.51 1.99
N VAL A 47 -14.21 -10.96 2.75
CA VAL A 47 -12.82 -11.45 2.84
C VAL A 47 -12.81 -12.63 3.82
N TYR A 48 -12.58 -13.83 3.34
CA TYR A 48 -12.55 -15.02 4.18
C TYR A 48 -11.13 -15.52 4.46
N GLN A 49 -10.15 -15.15 3.64
CA GLN A 49 -8.77 -15.63 3.74
C GLN A 49 -7.78 -14.60 3.19
N LEU A 50 -6.62 -14.51 3.85
CA LEU A 50 -5.40 -13.93 3.29
C LEU A 50 -4.43 -15.08 3.03
N GLU A 51 -3.95 -15.23 1.80
CA GLU A 51 -2.97 -16.24 1.47
C GLU A 51 -1.60 -15.79 1.94
N GLN A 52 -1.09 -16.42 2.98
CA GLN A 52 0.19 -16.08 3.61
C GLN A 52 1.34 -17.01 3.22
N THR A 53 1.12 -17.95 2.30
CA THR A 53 2.22 -18.76 1.79
C THR A 53 3.11 -17.92 0.87
N PRO A 54 4.44 -17.99 0.97
CA PRO A 54 5.22 -18.95 1.79
C PRO A 54 5.65 -18.42 3.18
N PHE A 55 5.30 -17.21 3.60
CA PHE A 55 5.84 -16.58 4.83
C PHE A 55 5.46 -17.27 6.14
N SER A 56 4.45 -18.08 6.19
CA SER A 56 4.23 -19.01 7.29
C SER A 56 3.51 -20.26 6.79
N ALA A 57 4.17 -21.39 6.89
CA ALA A 57 3.52 -22.66 6.66
C ALA A 57 2.37 -22.81 7.66
N LEU A 58 1.13 -22.99 7.17
CA LEU A 58 0.02 -23.61 7.87
C LEU A 58 -0.97 -22.75 8.66
N THR A 59 -1.00 -21.44 8.65
CA THR A 59 -2.12 -20.75 9.30
C THR A 59 -2.94 -19.93 8.31
N ARG A 60 -4.17 -20.38 8.06
CA ARG A 60 -5.25 -19.53 7.59
C ARG A 60 -5.50 -18.52 8.69
N THR A 61 -4.92 -17.35 8.56
CA THR A 61 -5.07 -16.29 9.55
C THR A 61 -6.33 -15.50 9.24
N ALA A 62 -7.14 -15.20 10.24
CA ALA A 62 -8.25 -14.28 10.06
C ALA A 62 -7.73 -12.92 9.59
N ALA A 63 -8.47 -12.22 8.73
CA ALA A 63 -8.03 -10.93 8.19
C ALA A 63 -7.63 -9.93 9.29
N SER A 64 -8.36 -9.92 10.42
CA SER A 64 -8.09 -9.05 11.58
C SER A 64 -6.78 -9.34 12.33
N GLU A 65 -6.18 -10.52 12.15
CA GLU A 65 -4.91 -10.90 12.76
C GLU A 65 -3.72 -10.54 11.84
N ALA A 66 -3.96 -10.50 10.51
CA ALA A 66 -2.93 -10.28 9.50
C ALA A 66 -2.83 -8.82 9.04
N CYS A 67 -3.91 -8.05 9.13
CA CYS A 67 -3.93 -6.64 8.73
C CYS A 67 -4.84 -5.81 9.62
N THR A 68 -4.58 -4.50 9.67
CA THR A 68 -5.40 -3.54 10.44
C THR A 68 -6.33 -2.72 9.57
N ARG A 69 -6.23 -2.84 8.24
CA ARG A 69 -7.01 -2.06 7.28
C ARG A 69 -7.41 -2.90 6.08
N LEU A 70 -8.64 -2.67 5.62
CA LEU A 70 -9.17 -3.17 4.36
C LEU A 70 -9.74 -2.01 3.57
N SER A 71 -9.46 -1.98 2.27
CA SER A 71 -10.04 -1.04 1.32
C SER A 71 -10.72 -1.80 0.20
N PHE A 72 -12.01 -1.57 0.01
CA PHE A 72 -12.82 -2.14 -1.07
C PHE A 72 -13.11 -1.05 -2.08
N ALA A 73 -12.83 -1.28 -3.35
CA ALA A 73 -13.14 -0.35 -4.43
C ALA A 73 -13.81 -1.07 -5.59
N ILE A 74 -14.83 -0.44 -6.15
CA ILE A 74 -15.57 -0.90 -7.31
C ILE A 74 -15.33 0.07 -8.45
N TYR A 75 -14.94 -0.45 -9.62
CA TYR A 75 -14.70 0.33 -10.83
C TYR A 75 -15.60 -0.17 -11.95
N ASN A 76 -16.04 0.75 -12.82
CA ASN A 76 -16.75 0.38 -14.03
C ASN A 76 -15.75 -0.07 -15.13
N GLU A 77 -16.28 -0.52 -16.27
CA GLU A 77 -15.50 -0.95 -17.43
C GLU A 77 -14.52 0.11 -17.96
N ALA A 78 -14.80 1.40 -17.74
CA ALA A 78 -13.89 2.49 -18.09
C ALA A 78 -12.78 2.72 -17.06
N GLY A 79 -12.71 1.93 -15.98
CA GLY A 79 -11.75 2.07 -14.89
C GLY A 79 -12.06 3.24 -13.94
N ALA A 80 -13.23 3.87 -14.06
CA ALA A 80 -13.66 4.91 -13.14
C ALA A 80 -14.20 4.27 -11.84
N ARG A 81 -13.70 4.75 -10.69
CA ARG A 81 -14.17 4.28 -9.38
C ARG A 81 -15.60 4.72 -9.12
N ILE A 82 -16.49 3.75 -8.90
CA ILE A 82 -17.91 3.96 -8.61
C ILE A 82 -18.18 4.00 -7.12
N LYS A 83 -17.55 3.12 -6.35
CA LYS A 83 -17.68 3.02 -4.89
C LYS A 83 -16.33 2.74 -4.25
N GLN A 84 -16.16 3.16 -3.00
CA GLN A 84 -15.06 2.77 -2.12
C GLN A 84 -15.56 2.71 -0.68
N THR A 85 -15.08 1.74 0.07
CA THR A 85 -15.27 1.63 1.51
C THR A 85 -13.95 1.22 2.13
N ASP A 86 -13.54 1.97 3.16
CA ASP A 86 -12.33 1.68 3.92
C ASP A 86 -12.72 1.25 5.33
N GLN A 87 -12.07 0.21 5.82
CA GLN A 87 -12.34 -0.38 7.13
C GLN A 87 -11.06 -0.46 7.96
N THR A 88 -11.23 -0.37 9.28
CA THR A 88 -10.19 -0.64 10.27
C THR A 88 -10.61 -1.84 11.12
N SER A 89 -9.63 -2.57 11.67
CA SER A 89 -9.84 -3.84 12.38
C SER A 89 -10.71 -3.75 13.64
N ASP A 90 -10.99 -2.54 14.12
CA ASP A 90 -11.91 -2.26 15.23
C ASP A 90 -13.38 -2.13 14.79
N MET A 91 -13.65 -2.09 13.48
CA MET A 91 -15.03 -2.03 12.97
C MET A 91 -15.71 -3.40 13.06
N ALA A 92 -16.98 -3.41 13.49
CA ALA A 92 -17.74 -4.65 13.66
C ALA A 92 -17.96 -5.43 12.34
N ASN A 93 -17.97 -4.73 11.21
CA ASN A 93 -18.12 -5.31 9.86
C ASN A 93 -16.78 -5.52 9.14
N PHE A 94 -15.65 -5.50 9.85
CA PHE A 94 -14.33 -5.71 9.25
C PHE A 94 -14.29 -7.03 8.46
N GLY A 95 -13.90 -6.92 7.19
CA GLY A 95 -13.92 -8.05 6.24
C GLY A 95 -15.20 -8.16 5.40
N HIS A 96 -16.23 -7.35 5.65
CA HIS A 96 -17.50 -7.41 4.92
C HIS A 96 -17.92 -6.03 4.43
N ALA A 97 -18.16 -5.88 3.13
CA ALA A 97 -18.65 -4.65 2.52
C ALA A 97 -19.82 -4.94 1.57
N SER A 98 -20.90 -4.17 1.68
CA SER A 98 -22.07 -4.30 0.80
C SER A 98 -22.20 -3.07 -0.09
N PHE A 99 -22.56 -3.29 -1.37
CA PHE A 99 -22.70 -2.27 -2.38
C PHE A 99 -24.03 -2.41 -3.11
N LEU A 100 -24.70 -1.29 -3.34
CA LEU A 100 -25.84 -1.21 -4.26
C LEU A 100 -25.33 -0.69 -5.59
N LEU A 101 -25.38 -1.55 -6.63
CA LEU A 101 -24.84 -1.29 -7.96
C LEU A 101 -25.94 -1.57 -9.03
N PRO A 102 -26.03 -0.77 -10.10
CA PRO A 102 -26.78 -1.18 -11.29
C PRO A 102 -26.27 -2.50 -11.86
N GLU A 103 -27.10 -3.19 -12.64
CA GLU A 103 -26.63 -4.33 -13.42
C GLU A 103 -25.48 -3.91 -14.35
N GLY A 104 -24.45 -4.75 -14.47
CA GLY A 104 -23.29 -4.45 -15.30
C GLY A 104 -22.05 -5.23 -14.87
N THR A 105 -20.96 -4.96 -15.56
CA THR A 105 -19.64 -5.55 -15.29
C THR A 105 -18.80 -4.55 -14.52
N TYR A 106 -18.15 -5.03 -13.46
CA TYR A 106 -17.35 -4.19 -12.55
C TYR A 106 -16.04 -4.88 -12.18
N GLN A 107 -14.96 -4.09 -12.12
CA GLN A 107 -13.72 -4.54 -11.47
C GLN A 107 -13.86 -4.34 -9.96
N VAL A 108 -13.75 -5.41 -9.20
CA VAL A 108 -13.70 -5.39 -7.74
C VAL A 108 -12.25 -5.49 -7.30
N VAL A 109 -11.81 -4.53 -6.50
CA VAL A 109 -10.47 -4.51 -5.91
C VAL A 109 -10.60 -4.48 -4.41
N VAL A 110 -10.00 -5.45 -3.73
CA VAL A 110 -9.90 -5.49 -2.27
C VAL A 110 -8.44 -5.50 -1.86
N LEU A 111 -8.07 -4.60 -0.97
CA LEU A 111 -6.71 -4.42 -0.50
C LEU A 111 -6.65 -4.55 1.01
N ALA A 112 -5.75 -5.39 1.52
CA ALA A 112 -5.48 -5.57 2.95
C ALA A 112 -4.06 -5.10 3.28
N HIS A 113 -3.89 -4.30 4.35
CA HIS A 113 -2.59 -3.79 4.79
C HIS A 113 -2.63 -3.28 6.24
N SER A 114 -1.47 -2.92 6.80
CA SER A 114 -1.36 -2.31 8.13
C SER A 114 -0.65 -0.94 8.12
N SER A 115 -0.47 -0.33 6.94
CA SER A 115 0.13 1.00 6.79
C SER A 115 -0.77 2.09 7.39
N ASN A 116 -0.17 3.20 7.83
CA ASN A 116 -0.92 4.34 8.31
C ASN A 116 -1.64 5.06 7.17
N GLY A 117 -2.98 5.13 7.25
CA GLY A 117 -3.81 5.76 6.25
C GLY A 117 -4.22 4.83 5.10
N ASN A 118 -5.18 5.26 4.32
CA ASN A 118 -5.74 4.47 3.23
C ASN A 118 -5.00 4.76 1.92
N PRO A 119 -4.89 3.78 1.01
CA PRO A 119 -4.34 4.01 -0.32
C PRO A 119 -5.26 4.90 -1.16
N THR A 120 -4.69 5.58 -2.15
CA THR A 120 -5.48 6.35 -3.12
C THR A 120 -5.93 5.42 -4.24
N MET A 121 -7.18 4.97 -4.17
CA MET A 121 -7.75 3.99 -5.11
C MET A 121 -8.58 4.65 -6.23
N THR A 122 -8.17 5.81 -6.75
CA THR A 122 -8.91 6.49 -7.86
C THR A 122 -8.69 5.83 -9.21
N ASN A 123 -7.56 5.18 -9.42
CA ASN A 123 -7.21 4.50 -10.67
C ASN A 123 -6.66 3.10 -10.36
N PRO A 124 -7.33 2.01 -10.78
CA PRO A 124 -6.88 0.65 -10.49
C PRO A 124 -5.55 0.28 -11.14
N ALA A 125 -5.19 0.90 -12.27
CA ALA A 125 -3.89 0.71 -12.91
C ALA A 125 -2.72 1.38 -12.16
N LYS A 126 -3.02 2.25 -11.18
CA LYS A 126 -2.01 2.96 -10.40
C LYS A 126 -2.57 3.34 -9.03
N ILE A 127 -2.36 2.49 -8.04
CA ILE A 127 -2.75 2.70 -6.65
C ILE A 127 -1.51 3.12 -5.85
N PRO A 128 -1.34 4.41 -5.52
CA PRO A 128 -0.21 4.89 -4.72
C PRO A 128 -0.45 4.66 -3.22
N PHE A 129 0.66 4.35 -2.52
CA PHE A 129 0.73 4.29 -1.07
C PHE A 129 1.59 5.42 -0.51
N THR A 130 1.22 5.88 0.69
CA THR A 130 2.10 6.74 1.49
C THR A 130 3.17 5.88 2.16
N ASN A 131 4.44 6.23 1.95
CA ASN A 131 5.59 5.45 2.43
C ASN A 131 6.38 6.10 3.57
N ALA A 132 5.88 7.15 4.19
CA ALA A 132 6.61 7.91 5.22
C ALA A 132 7.10 7.07 6.42
N LYS A 133 6.49 5.89 6.66
CA LYS A 133 6.89 4.93 7.69
C LYS A 133 7.22 3.53 7.11
N GLY A 134 7.46 3.45 5.82
CA GLY A 134 7.59 2.20 5.08
C GLY A 134 6.25 1.58 4.70
N TYR A 135 6.33 0.55 3.86
CA TYR A 135 5.18 -0.29 3.54
C TYR A 135 5.03 -1.39 4.60
N THR A 136 3.89 -2.03 4.60
CA THR A 136 3.60 -3.20 5.43
C THR A 136 3.27 -4.38 4.54
N ASP A 137 3.10 -5.53 5.15
CA ASP A 137 2.54 -6.67 4.45
C ASP A 137 1.22 -6.27 3.78
N THR A 138 1.09 -6.56 2.48
CA THR A 138 0.00 -6.06 1.64
C THR A 138 -0.52 -7.16 0.73
N PHE A 139 -1.85 -7.32 0.73
CA PHE A 139 -2.56 -8.37 0.01
C PHE A 139 -3.62 -7.76 -0.90
N LEU A 140 -3.86 -8.37 -2.03
CA LEU A 140 -4.72 -7.89 -3.10
C LEU A 140 -5.65 -9.01 -3.60
N TYR A 141 -6.91 -8.65 -3.82
CA TYR A 141 -7.82 -9.32 -4.73
C TYR A 141 -8.24 -8.32 -5.82
N SER A 142 -8.26 -8.74 -7.07
CA SER A 142 -8.64 -7.87 -8.18
C SER A 142 -9.19 -8.69 -9.33
N GLU A 143 -10.51 -8.72 -9.49
CA GLU A 143 -11.20 -9.45 -10.55
C GLU A 143 -12.40 -8.69 -11.11
N GLU A 144 -12.74 -8.99 -12.34
CA GLU A 144 -13.95 -8.52 -13.00
C GLU A 144 -15.13 -9.44 -12.65
N ILE A 145 -16.26 -8.85 -12.27
CA ILE A 145 -17.48 -9.58 -11.94
C ILE A 145 -18.68 -8.99 -12.65
N ALA A 146 -19.66 -9.84 -12.98
CA ALA A 146 -20.96 -9.41 -13.43
C ALA A 146 -21.90 -9.25 -12.23
N VAL A 147 -22.54 -8.08 -12.11
CA VAL A 147 -23.55 -7.79 -11.08
C VAL A 147 -24.92 -7.76 -11.74
N THR A 148 -25.87 -8.44 -11.09
CA THR A 148 -27.28 -8.49 -11.50
C THR A 148 -28.16 -7.76 -10.45
N ASP A 149 -29.45 -7.69 -10.68
CA ASP A 149 -30.44 -7.19 -9.70
C ASP A 149 -30.63 -8.14 -8.50
N GLU A 150 -30.21 -9.41 -8.64
CA GLU A 150 -30.27 -10.38 -7.54
C GLU A 150 -29.14 -10.15 -6.53
N LYS A 151 -29.40 -10.51 -5.26
CA LYS A 151 -28.39 -10.46 -4.22
C LYS A 151 -27.29 -11.49 -4.45
N GLN A 152 -26.05 -11.01 -4.51
CA GLN A 152 -24.84 -11.82 -4.72
C GLN A 152 -23.88 -11.70 -3.54
N GLU A 153 -23.28 -12.82 -3.14
CA GLU A 153 -22.17 -12.84 -2.18
C GLU A 153 -20.89 -13.26 -2.91
N LEU A 154 -19.89 -12.37 -2.90
CA LEU A 154 -18.55 -12.61 -3.41
C LEU A 154 -17.61 -12.89 -2.24
N LYS A 155 -17.14 -14.13 -2.09
CA LYS A 155 -16.12 -14.52 -1.12
C LYS A 155 -14.75 -14.45 -1.74
N VAL A 156 -13.86 -13.63 -1.19
CA VAL A 156 -12.54 -13.37 -1.77
C VAL A 156 -11.40 -13.87 -0.88
N SER A 157 -10.38 -14.45 -1.50
CA SER A 157 -9.06 -14.66 -0.93
C SER A 157 -8.10 -13.64 -1.52
N LEU A 158 -7.25 -13.04 -0.70
CA LEU A 158 -6.29 -12.03 -1.13
C LEU A 158 -4.88 -12.62 -1.16
N ASP A 159 -4.17 -12.37 -2.26
CA ASP A 159 -2.79 -12.80 -2.47
C ASP A 159 -1.81 -11.70 -2.06
N ARG A 160 -0.67 -12.08 -1.47
CA ARG A 160 0.37 -11.13 -1.11
C ARG A 160 1.07 -10.57 -2.36
N ILE A 161 1.16 -9.24 -2.46
CA ILE A 161 1.74 -8.54 -3.61
C ILE A 161 3.06 -7.83 -3.31
N VAL A 162 3.59 -7.93 -2.10
CA VAL A 162 4.87 -7.35 -1.70
C VAL A 162 5.96 -8.40 -1.61
N ALA A 163 7.21 -7.95 -1.74
CA ALA A 163 8.43 -8.66 -1.35
C ALA A 163 8.95 -8.09 -0.04
N LEU A 164 9.62 -8.89 0.77
CA LEU A 164 10.22 -8.49 2.04
C LEU A 164 11.74 -8.67 2.02
N CYS A 165 12.51 -7.59 2.18
CA CYS A 165 13.90 -7.65 2.60
C CYS A 165 13.94 -7.59 4.14
N ARG A 166 14.41 -8.65 4.77
CA ARG A 166 14.68 -8.71 6.21
C ARG A 166 16.17 -8.47 6.46
N PHE A 167 16.50 -7.22 6.77
CA PHE A 167 17.89 -6.82 7.04
C PHE A 167 18.25 -7.13 8.49
N VAL A 168 19.31 -7.91 8.71
CA VAL A 168 19.74 -8.35 10.05
C VAL A 168 21.20 -7.97 10.31
N VAL A 169 21.43 -7.15 11.33
CA VAL A 169 22.76 -6.79 11.80
C VAL A 169 23.25 -7.87 12.77
N THR A 170 24.36 -8.55 12.47
CA THR A 170 24.86 -9.66 13.28
C THR A 170 25.86 -9.23 14.34
N ASP A 171 26.59 -8.13 14.11
CA ASP A 171 27.53 -7.52 15.05
C ASP A 171 26.84 -6.62 16.07
N ASP A 172 27.61 -6.05 17.00
CA ASP A 172 27.09 -5.16 18.03
C ASP A 172 26.87 -3.76 17.45
N ILE A 173 25.68 -3.21 17.71
CA ILE A 173 25.35 -1.84 17.33
C ILE A 173 26.00 -0.88 18.31
N PRO A 174 26.89 0.04 17.86
CA PRO A 174 27.54 1.02 18.74
C PRO A 174 26.52 1.86 19.52
N ALA A 175 26.87 2.19 20.78
CA ALA A 175 25.95 2.87 21.68
C ALA A 175 25.53 4.28 21.21
N GLU A 176 26.34 4.93 20.38
CA GLU A 176 26.05 6.22 19.74
C GLU A 176 24.99 6.12 18.65
N VAL A 177 24.76 4.94 18.04
CA VAL A 177 23.75 4.75 17.00
C VAL A 177 22.36 4.79 17.64
N LYS A 178 21.50 5.68 17.13
CA LYS A 178 20.12 5.85 17.59
C LYS A 178 19.11 5.53 16.53
N LYS A 179 19.51 5.59 15.25
CA LYS A 179 18.62 5.35 14.11
C LYS A 179 19.34 4.54 13.04
N MET A 180 18.60 3.66 12.38
CA MET A 180 18.98 3.02 11.11
C MET A 180 18.06 3.54 10.03
N GLN A 181 18.62 4.17 9.00
CA GLN A 181 17.90 4.66 7.83
C GLN A 181 18.21 3.76 6.64
N PHE A 182 17.15 3.34 5.97
CA PHE A 182 17.18 2.51 4.77
C PHE A 182 16.61 3.31 3.61
N LYS A 183 17.45 3.61 2.62
CA LYS A 183 17.05 4.29 1.39
C LYS A 183 17.28 3.33 0.22
N TYR A 184 16.25 3.07 -0.57
CA TYR A 184 16.38 2.11 -1.66
C TYR A 184 15.58 2.51 -2.90
N THR A 185 16.05 2.02 -4.06
CA THR A 185 15.41 2.07 -5.37
C THR A 185 15.20 0.64 -5.87
N GLY A 186 14.58 0.46 -7.04
CA GLY A 186 14.24 -0.87 -7.58
C GLY A 186 12.84 -1.36 -7.20
N GLY A 187 12.23 -0.75 -6.18
CA GLY A 187 10.83 -0.95 -5.84
C GLY A 187 9.92 0.19 -6.33
N SER A 188 8.63 0.08 -6.03
CA SER A 188 7.61 1.01 -6.48
C SER A 188 6.81 1.61 -5.32
N GLY A 189 6.43 2.89 -5.46
CA GLY A 189 5.53 3.62 -4.56
C GLY A 189 4.05 3.51 -4.92
N ALA A 190 3.73 2.79 -5.98
CA ALA A 190 2.39 2.48 -6.41
C ALA A 190 2.37 1.12 -7.11
N PHE A 191 1.24 0.44 -7.08
CA PHE A 191 1.06 -0.81 -7.81
C PHE A 191 -0.14 -0.73 -8.76
N ASN A 192 -0.15 -1.62 -9.75
CA ASN A 192 -1.27 -1.83 -10.65
C ASN A 192 -2.12 -2.98 -10.11
N ALA A 193 -3.38 -2.74 -9.79
CA ALA A 193 -4.26 -3.75 -9.22
C ALA A 193 -4.58 -4.91 -10.20
N TYR A 194 -4.50 -4.69 -11.51
CA TYR A 194 -4.73 -5.74 -12.50
C TYR A 194 -3.60 -6.78 -12.55
N THR A 195 -2.39 -6.41 -12.14
CA THR A 195 -1.20 -7.27 -12.22
C THR A 195 -0.60 -7.61 -10.86
N GLY A 196 -0.90 -6.84 -9.81
CA GLY A 196 -0.26 -6.94 -8.50
C GLY A 196 1.18 -6.39 -8.45
N PHE A 197 1.71 -5.85 -9.57
CA PHE A 197 3.08 -5.36 -9.65
C PHE A 197 3.20 -3.85 -9.49
N GLY A 198 4.37 -3.41 -9.05
CA GLY A 198 4.75 -2.01 -8.99
C GLY A 198 4.73 -1.35 -10.36
N CYS A 199 4.19 -0.12 -10.45
CA CYS A 199 3.98 0.56 -11.72
C CYS A 199 4.66 1.93 -11.83
N VAL A 200 5.42 2.37 -10.82
CA VAL A 200 6.17 3.63 -10.84
C VAL A 200 7.57 3.42 -10.27
N LYS A 201 8.58 4.03 -10.91
CA LYS A 201 9.92 4.09 -10.33
C LYS A 201 9.92 5.08 -9.16
N SER A 202 10.37 4.66 -8.00
CA SER A 202 10.42 5.51 -6.82
C SER A 202 11.63 5.20 -5.94
N THR A 203 12.01 6.19 -5.15
CA THR A 203 12.94 6.01 -4.05
C THR A 203 12.15 5.91 -2.76
N GLN A 204 12.42 4.86 -1.99
CA GLN A 204 11.84 4.64 -0.68
C GLN A 204 12.85 5.04 0.40
N THR A 205 12.37 5.59 1.51
CA THR A 205 13.21 5.88 2.68
C THR A 205 12.43 5.54 3.94
N VAL A 206 13.00 4.67 4.76
CA VAL A 206 12.43 4.25 6.04
C VAL A 206 13.48 4.45 7.11
N THR A 207 13.09 4.97 8.27
CA THR A 207 13.98 5.16 9.41
C THR A 207 13.40 4.46 10.62
N TYR A 208 14.21 3.61 11.24
CA TYR A 208 13.88 2.91 12.46
C TYR A 208 14.69 3.48 13.64
N SER A 209 14.05 3.65 14.79
CA SER A 209 14.77 3.83 16.05
C SER A 209 15.43 2.50 16.43
N VAL A 210 16.63 2.59 16.96
CA VAL A 210 17.44 1.43 17.37
C VAL A 210 17.46 1.33 18.89
N SER A 211 17.32 0.12 19.40
CA SER A 211 17.67 -0.28 20.77
C SER A 211 18.71 -1.40 20.69
N ALA A 212 19.42 -1.65 21.77
CA ALA A 212 20.49 -2.66 21.80
C ALA A 212 20.04 -4.05 21.32
N ASP A 213 18.76 -4.40 21.54
CA ASP A 213 18.19 -5.69 21.19
C ASP A 213 17.56 -5.71 19.78
N LYS A 214 17.42 -4.54 19.11
CA LYS A 214 16.77 -4.47 17.81
C LYS A 214 17.79 -4.53 16.68
N LYS A 215 18.09 -5.73 16.22
CA LYS A 215 19.04 -6.02 15.13
C LYS A 215 18.38 -6.39 13.81
N GLN A 216 17.02 -6.48 13.75
CA GLN A 216 16.25 -6.86 12.56
C GLN A 216 15.36 -5.71 12.08
N PHE A 217 15.35 -5.50 10.77
CA PHE A 217 14.60 -4.44 10.10
C PHE A 217 13.92 -4.98 8.85
N ASP A 218 12.60 -4.87 8.78
CA ASP A 218 11.78 -5.40 7.69
C ASP A 218 11.44 -4.29 6.69
N LEU A 219 11.81 -4.48 5.43
CA LEU A 219 11.61 -3.54 4.32
C LEU A 219 10.71 -4.18 3.28
N TYR A 220 9.44 -3.79 3.26
CA TYR A 220 8.48 -4.24 2.25
C TYR A 220 8.57 -3.37 0.99
N THR A 221 8.36 -3.97 -0.17
CA THR A 221 8.32 -3.24 -1.45
C THR A 221 7.41 -3.94 -2.47
N PHE A 222 6.84 -3.13 -3.40
CA PHE A 222 6.19 -3.65 -4.60
C PHE A 222 7.26 -3.78 -5.68
N LEU A 223 7.48 -4.98 -6.21
CA LEU A 223 8.37 -5.21 -7.34
C LEU A 223 7.66 -4.93 -8.66
N HIS A 224 8.42 -4.63 -9.70
CA HIS A 224 7.89 -4.38 -11.05
C HIS A 224 7.60 -5.67 -11.83
N ASP A 225 8.08 -6.81 -11.33
CA ASP A 225 7.90 -8.16 -11.85
C ASP A 225 7.94 -9.15 -10.68
N THR A 226 7.83 -10.44 -10.95
CA THR A 226 7.93 -11.53 -9.97
C THR A 226 9.24 -11.51 -9.19
N GLU A 227 10.32 -11.06 -9.84
CA GLU A 227 11.64 -10.92 -9.25
C GLU A 227 12.23 -9.54 -9.55
N GLY A 228 13.17 -9.08 -8.73
CA GLY A 228 13.85 -7.80 -8.91
C GLY A 228 15.02 -7.65 -7.96
N THR A 229 15.72 -6.52 -8.07
CA THR A 229 16.80 -6.14 -7.16
C THR A 229 16.52 -4.76 -6.61
N ILE A 230 16.58 -4.60 -5.28
CA ILE A 230 16.62 -3.28 -4.67
C ILE A 230 18.07 -2.85 -4.45
N HIS A 231 18.37 -1.59 -4.81
CA HIS A 231 19.64 -0.94 -4.51
C HIS A 231 19.47 -0.18 -3.19
N LEU A 232 20.04 -0.73 -2.13
CA LEU A 232 19.82 -0.34 -0.75
C LEU A 232 21.02 0.40 -0.18
N THR A 233 20.83 1.65 0.27
CA THR A 233 21.78 2.39 1.12
C THR A 233 21.30 2.31 2.55
N VAL A 234 22.11 1.73 3.43
CA VAL A 234 21.86 1.65 4.89
C VAL A 234 22.76 2.64 5.59
N THR A 235 22.18 3.52 6.39
CA THR A 235 22.90 4.57 7.15
C THR A 235 22.57 4.46 8.63
N ALA A 236 23.59 4.26 9.46
CA ALA A 236 23.50 4.36 10.90
C ALA A 236 23.73 5.82 11.32
N LEU A 237 22.81 6.36 12.14
CA LEU A 237 22.81 7.76 12.56
C LEU A 237 22.85 7.87 14.08
N ASP A 238 23.58 8.87 14.59
CA ASP A 238 23.56 9.28 15.99
C ASP A 238 22.28 10.08 16.33
N ASP A 239 22.18 10.57 17.55
CA ASP A 239 21.04 11.37 18.03
C ASP A 239 20.93 12.72 17.29
N ALA A 240 22.08 13.32 16.93
CA ALA A 240 22.14 14.55 16.14
C ALA A 240 21.93 14.34 14.63
N SER A 241 21.69 13.08 14.21
CA SER A 241 21.56 12.65 12.82
C SER A 241 22.86 12.76 11.99
N ASN A 242 24.03 12.72 12.65
CA ASN A 242 25.30 12.53 11.96
C ASN A 242 25.46 11.06 11.56
N VAL A 243 26.15 10.83 10.45
CA VAL A 243 26.45 9.49 9.94
C VAL A 243 27.54 8.84 10.81
N VAL A 244 27.21 7.71 11.42
CA VAL A 244 28.16 6.85 12.17
C VAL A 244 28.75 5.82 11.22
N ASN A 245 27.91 5.18 10.39
CA ASN A 245 28.33 4.23 9.36
C ASN A 245 27.34 4.25 8.19
N GLN A 246 27.83 3.89 7.00
CA GLN A 246 27.00 3.76 5.81
C GLN A 246 27.57 2.67 4.90
N LYS A 247 26.68 1.79 4.39
CA LYS A 247 27.02 0.78 3.37
C LYS A 247 25.94 0.72 2.32
N GLU A 248 26.30 0.23 1.12
CA GLU A 248 25.39 0.03 -0.02
C GLU A 248 25.37 -1.44 -0.40
N PHE A 249 24.18 -1.93 -0.79
CA PHE A 249 23.95 -3.32 -1.10
C PHE A 249 22.97 -3.46 -2.28
N ASP A 250 23.15 -4.49 -3.08
CA ASP A 250 22.19 -4.97 -4.04
C ASP A 250 21.53 -6.23 -3.49
N VAL A 251 20.21 -6.14 -3.22
CA VAL A 251 19.46 -7.23 -2.60
C VAL A 251 18.48 -7.81 -3.61
N PRO A 252 18.68 -9.05 -4.06
CA PRO A 252 17.69 -9.75 -4.88
C PRO A 252 16.44 -10.03 -4.06
N MET A 253 15.28 -9.81 -4.70
CA MET A 253 13.95 -9.91 -4.11
C MET A 253 13.04 -10.71 -5.02
N ALA A 254 12.08 -11.41 -4.44
CA ALA A 254 10.98 -12.02 -5.17
C ALA A 254 9.63 -11.70 -4.49
N GLN A 255 8.60 -11.51 -5.30
CA GLN A 255 7.24 -11.23 -4.81
C GLN A 255 6.77 -12.41 -3.94
N ASN A 256 6.09 -12.08 -2.83
CA ASN A 256 5.60 -13.07 -1.88
C ASN A 256 6.72 -13.92 -1.23
N GLN A 257 7.97 -13.40 -1.16
CA GLN A 257 9.11 -14.08 -0.53
C GLN A 257 9.86 -13.17 0.42
N ILE A 258 10.59 -13.77 1.37
CA ILE A 258 11.52 -13.07 2.26
C ILE A 258 12.94 -13.25 1.74
N SER A 259 13.62 -12.13 1.45
CA SER A 259 15.07 -12.11 1.29
C SER A 259 15.69 -11.78 2.64
N TRP A 260 16.24 -12.80 3.30
CA TRP A 260 17.04 -12.63 4.52
C TRP A 260 18.41 -12.10 4.13
N PHE A 261 18.72 -10.88 4.54
CA PHE A 261 19.97 -10.21 4.23
C PHE A 261 20.69 -9.88 5.53
N SER A 262 21.65 -10.72 5.91
CA SER A 262 22.27 -10.68 7.24
C SER A 262 23.79 -10.60 7.15
N GLY A 263 24.40 -9.85 8.07
CA GLY A 263 25.85 -9.74 8.18
C GLY A 263 26.31 -8.67 9.19
N PRO A 264 27.64 -8.56 9.39
CA PRO A 264 28.25 -7.54 10.23
C PRO A 264 28.18 -6.17 9.52
N PHE A 265 27.53 -5.20 10.14
CA PHE A 265 27.37 -3.87 9.57
C PHE A 265 28.42 -2.89 10.07
N PHE A 266 28.85 -2.99 11.34
CA PHE A 266 29.76 -2.04 11.99
C PHE A 266 31.22 -2.51 11.97
N ASP A 267 31.47 -3.82 11.87
CA ASP A 267 32.83 -4.36 11.86
C ASP A 267 33.57 -3.96 10.57
N SER A 268 34.71 -3.29 10.72
CA SER A 268 35.56 -2.83 9.62
C SER A 268 36.50 -3.90 9.06
N ASN A 269 36.53 -5.10 9.66
CA ASN A 269 37.47 -6.17 9.30
C ASN A 269 36.95 -7.13 8.22
N THR A 270 35.72 -6.98 7.76
CA THR A 270 35.22 -7.78 6.64
C THR A 270 35.63 -7.17 5.31
N ASN A 271 36.62 -7.77 4.68
CA ASN A 271 36.92 -7.54 3.26
C ASN A 271 35.62 -7.74 2.45
N GLN A 272 35.26 -6.74 1.63
CA GLN A 272 34.04 -6.69 0.81
C GLN A 272 33.96 -7.79 -0.31
N ASN A 273 34.66 -8.91 -0.20
CA ASN A 273 34.82 -9.92 -1.25
C ASN A 273 34.32 -11.32 -0.86
N GLY A 274 33.29 -11.42 -0.05
CA GLY A 274 32.69 -12.71 0.27
C GLY A 274 31.18 -12.59 0.44
N ILE A 275 30.43 -12.64 -0.67
CA ILE A 275 29.02 -12.98 -0.60
C ILE A 275 28.98 -14.51 -0.51
N ASP A 276 28.90 -15.05 0.68
CA ASP A 276 28.46 -16.43 0.86
C ASP A 276 26.93 -16.44 0.68
N ILE A 277 26.51 -16.91 -0.49
CA ILE A 277 25.10 -17.14 -0.80
C ILE A 277 24.76 -18.52 -0.27
N ASP A 278 24.17 -18.61 0.90
CA ASP A 278 23.56 -19.84 1.38
C ASP A 278 22.11 -19.90 0.87
N ILE A 279 21.93 -20.56 -0.28
CA ILE A 279 20.60 -20.82 -0.85
C ILE A 279 20.08 -22.07 -0.15
N ASN A 280 19.31 -21.90 0.90
CA ASN A 280 18.56 -23.00 1.48
C ASN A 280 17.32 -23.30 0.65
N THR A 281 17.42 -24.29 -0.24
CA THR A 281 16.36 -24.70 -1.19
C THR A 281 15.23 -25.52 -0.54
N THR A 282 15.17 -25.63 0.78
CA THR A 282 14.14 -26.42 1.48
C THR A 282 12.87 -25.67 1.81
N TRP A 283 12.78 -24.39 1.47
CA TRP A 283 11.58 -23.55 1.66
C TRP A 283 11.29 -22.75 0.40
N ASP A 284 10.13 -22.94 -0.21
CA ASP A 284 9.68 -22.22 -1.41
C ASP A 284 9.42 -20.71 -1.17
N GLY A 285 10.03 -20.08 -0.17
CA GLY A 285 9.67 -18.72 0.21
C GLY A 285 10.71 -17.85 0.89
N GLU A 286 11.95 -18.32 1.10
CA GLU A 286 12.99 -17.52 1.75
C GLU A 286 14.34 -17.62 1.00
N ILE A 287 14.97 -16.47 0.77
CA ILE A 287 16.33 -16.36 0.23
C ILE A 287 17.22 -15.80 1.36
N HIS A 288 18.23 -16.56 1.78
CA HIS A 288 19.18 -16.13 2.80
C HIS A 288 20.46 -15.62 2.14
N LEU A 289 20.84 -14.40 2.46
CA LEU A 289 22.03 -13.72 1.96
C LEU A 289 22.84 -13.19 3.15
N THR A 290 24.18 -13.33 3.09
CA THR A 290 25.11 -12.75 4.07
C THR A 290 25.95 -11.67 3.40
N PHE A 291 26.26 -10.60 4.12
CA PHE A 291 27.11 -9.50 3.67
C PHE A 291 28.30 -9.27 4.63
#